data_f50292ac27a5fef0b99caf574b06984b
#
_entry.id   f50292ac27a5fef0b99caf574b06984b
#
_cell.length_a   1.000
_cell.length_b   1.000
_cell.length_c   1.000
_cell.angle_alpha   90.00
_cell.angle_beta   90.00
_cell.angle_gamma   90.00
#
_symmetry.space_group_name_H-M   'P 1'
#
loop_
_entity.id
_entity.type
_entity.pdbx_description
1 polymer ?
#
loop_
_entity_poly.entity_id
_entity_poly.type
_entity_poly.pdbx_seq_one_letter_code
_entity_poly.pdbx_strand_id
1 'polypeptide(L)'
;MVPAILILTFATALKNITTIMGAKYFVGDLMSGQAAALGNLLPAIIFLVACVLAFATGTSWGTFGILIPIVNAIFVDNPTLLIIGMSACLAGAVCGDHCSPISDTTIMSSAGGQCNHLNHVSTQIPYAVTVAAISFVMFVISGFVQNIWICLPLGIVLTVATLFVIKKITEKKYGPMPKYQEEQDS
;
A
#
# COMPACT_ATOMS: atom_id res chain seq x y z
N MET A 1 7.49 23.21 -8.48
CA MET A 1 6.20 23.14 -9.20
C MET A 1 6.29 22.40 -10.53
N VAL A 2 7.34 22.56 -11.33
CA VAL A 2 7.48 21.89 -12.65
C VAL A 2 7.31 20.36 -12.58
N PRO A 3 7.92 19.61 -11.65
CA PRO A 3 7.74 18.15 -11.60
C PRO A 3 6.30 17.71 -11.36
N ALA A 4 5.56 18.41 -10.51
CA ALA A 4 4.16 18.09 -10.23
C ALA A 4 3.27 18.29 -11.46
N ILE A 5 3.49 19.36 -12.21
CA ILE A 5 2.75 19.66 -13.45
C ILE A 5 3.04 18.56 -14.50
N LEU A 6 4.30 18.18 -14.67
CA LEU A 6 4.67 17.11 -15.60
C LEU A 6 4.02 15.78 -15.22
N ILE A 7 4.05 15.38 -13.94
CA ILE A 7 3.41 14.15 -13.46
C ILE A 7 1.92 14.17 -13.78
N LEU A 8 1.21 15.27 -13.46
CA LEU A 8 -0.22 15.39 -13.73
C LEU A 8 -0.54 15.36 -15.24
N THR A 9 0.30 15.99 -16.07
CA THR A 9 0.15 15.98 -17.53
C THR A 9 0.29 14.55 -18.08
N PHE A 10 1.35 13.84 -17.69
CA PHE A 10 1.56 12.46 -18.12
C PHE A 10 0.49 11.50 -17.57
N ALA A 11 0.04 11.69 -16.33
CA ALA A 11 -1.06 10.92 -15.76
C ALA A 11 -2.37 11.12 -16.55
N THR A 12 -2.67 12.35 -16.96
CA THR A 12 -3.84 12.67 -17.77
C THR A 12 -3.72 12.06 -19.17
N ALA A 13 -2.55 12.12 -19.79
CA ALA A 13 -2.29 11.49 -21.08
C ALA A 13 -2.46 9.97 -20.98
N LEU A 14 -1.90 9.32 -19.95
CA LEU A 14 -2.03 7.90 -19.72
C LEU A 14 -3.48 7.47 -19.49
N LYS A 15 -4.24 8.23 -18.69
CA LYS A 15 -5.69 8.03 -18.53
C LYS A 15 -6.42 8.05 -19.85
N ASN A 16 -6.14 9.03 -20.70
CA ASN A 16 -6.80 9.16 -21.99
C ASN A 16 -6.45 7.99 -22.91
N ILE A 17 -5.19 7.58 -22.97
CA ILE A 17 -4.75 6.42 -23.75
C ILE A 17 -5.45 5.14 -23.23
N THR A 18 -5.47 4.90 -21.93
CA THR A 18 -6.12 3.75 -21.31
C THR A 18 -7.62 3.71 -21.62
N THR A 19 -8.27 4.87 -21.64
CA THR A 19 -9.70 5.00 -22.02
C THR A 19 -9.90 4.68 -23.50
N ILE A 20 -9.05 5.19 -24.39
CA ILE A 20 -9.11 4.92 -25.84
C ILE A 20 -8.85 3.45 -26.14
N MET A 21 -7.93 2.80 -25.40
CA MET A 21 -7.66 1.37 -25.52
C MET A 21 -8.82 0.48 -25.03
N GLY A 22 -9.88 1.06 -24.48
CA GLY A 22 -11.07 0.34 -24.05
C GLY A 22 -10.88 -0.46 -22.76
N ALA A 23 -9.99 -0.04 -21.88
CA ALA A 23 -9.74 -0.71 -20.58
C ALA A 23 -11.03 -0.93 -19.78
N LYS A 24 -11.96 0.04 -19.84
CA LYS A 24 -13.29 -0.08 -19.21
C LYS A 24 -14.07 -1.31 -19.73
N TYR A 25 -14.08 -1.53 -21.04
CA TYR A 25 -14.80 -2.65 -21.65
C TYR A 25 -14.14 -3.99 -21.30
N PHE A 26 -12.79 -4.03 -21.37
CA PHE A 26 -12.03 -5.21 -20.96
C PHE A 26 -12.30 -5.61 -19.51
N VAL A 27 -12.29 -4.65 -18.59
CA VAL A 27 -12.57 -4.92 -17.19
C VAL A 27 -14.05 -5.23 -16.96
N GLY A 28 -14.97 -4.56 -17.66
CA GLY A 28 -16.40 -4.88 -17.63
C GLY A 28 -16.67 -6.34 -18.06
N ASP A 29 -16.07 -6.79 -19.14
CA ASP A 29 -16.16 -8.18 -19.61
C ASP A 29 -15.52 -9.16 -18.60
N LEU A 30 -14.38 -8.79 -18.01
CA LEU A 30 -13.72 -9.57 -16.97
C LEU A 30 -14.61 -9.72 -15.72
N MET A 31 -15.37 -8.70 -15.36
CA MET A 31 -16.25 -8.69 -14.19
C MET A 31 -17.61 -9.35 -14.44
N SER A 32 -18.09 -9.41 -15.70
CA SER A 32 -19.41 -9.95 -16.04
C SER A 32 -19.43 -11.46 -16.31
N GLY A 33 -18.25 -12.10 -16.45
CA GLY A 33 -18.11 -13.52 -16.77
C GLY A 33 -17.77 -14.43 -15.59
N GLN A 34 -17.32 -15.67 -15.90
CA GLN A 34 -16.74 -16.59 -14.88
C GLN A 34 -15.50 -16.01 -14.16
N ALA A 35 -14.98 -14.91 -14.64
CA ALA A 35 -13.86 -14.16 -14.07
C ALA A 35 -14.27 -13.10 -13.03
N ALA A 36 -15.52 -13.08 -12.56
CA ALA A 36 -15.96 -12.13 -11.51
C ALA A 36 -15.08 -12.21 -10.24
N ALA A 37 -14.58 -13.39 -9.91
CA ALA A 37 -13.62 -13.56 -8.83
C ALA A 37 -12.31 -12.79 -9.07
N LEU A 38 -11.85 -12.66 -10.31
CA LEU A 38 -10.68 -11.83 -10.67
C LEU A 38 -10.97 -10.34 -10.50
N GLY A 39 -12.19 -9.88 -10.82
CA GLY A 39 -12.62 -8.50 -10.56
C GLY A 39 -12.53 -8.13 -9.09
N ASN A 40 -12.94 -9.04 -8.20
CA ASN A 40 -12.85 -8.85 -6.76
C ASN A 40 -11.41 -8.91 -6.22
N LEU A 41 -10.48 -9.52 -6.93
CA LEU A 41 -9.05 -9.53 -6.58
C LEU A 41 -8.29 -8.30 -7.08
N LEU A 42 -8.86 -7.52 -8.00
CA LEU A 42 -8.20 -6.33 -8.56
C LEU A 42 -7.69 -5.34 -7.50
N PRO A 43 -8.42 -5.03 -6.41
CA PRO A 43 -7.89 -4.14 -5.38
C PRO A 43 -6.58 -4.66 -4.75
N ALA A 44 -6.47 -5.96 -4.51
CA ALA A 44 -5.23 -6.55 -3.98
C ALA A 44 -4.09 -6.48 -5.00
N ILE A 45 -4.38 -6.69 -6.28
CA ILE A 45 -3.41 -6.54 -7.37
C ILE A 45 -2.95 -5.08 -7.49
N ILE A 46 -3.89 -4.13 -7.42
CA ILE A 46 -3.58 -2.68 -7.43
C ILE A 46 -2.67 -2.32 -6.27
N PHE A 47 -2.93 -2.85 -5.06
CA PHE A 47 -2.08 -2.66 -3.89
C PHE A 47 -0.64 -3.11 -4.17
N LEU A 48 -0.43 -4.31 -4.71
CA LEU A 48 0.91 -4.82 -5.03
C LEU A 48 1.60 -3.99 -6.11
N VAL A 49 0.89 -3.64 -7.18
CA VAL A 49 1.43 -2.80 -8.26
C VAL A 49 1.84 -1.44 -7.71
N ALA A 50 1.00 -0.84 -6.86
CA ALA A 50 1.32 0.44 -6.21
C ALA A 50 2.54 0.33 -5.29
N CYS A 51 2.67 -0.75 -4.51
CA CYS A 51 3.85 -1.02 -3.69
C CYS A 51 5.14 -1.07 -4.52
N VAL A 52 5.13 -1.86 -5.60
CA VAL A 52 6.30 -2.04 -6.46
C VAL A 52 6.70 -0.75 -7.17
N LEU A 53 5.71 -0.03 -7.71
CA LEU A 53 5.97 1.24 -8.40
C LEU A 53 6.51 2.30 -7.44
N ALA A 54 5.90 2.46 -6.26
CA ALA A 54 6.34 3.43 -5.28
C ALA A 54 7.72 3.08 -4.70
N PHE A 55 8.01 1.80 -4.48
CA PHE A 55 9.33 1.33 -4.10
C PHE A 55 10.39 1.68 -5.15
N ALA A 56 10.09 1.41 -6.43
CA ALA A 56 11.01 1.65 -7.53
C ALA A 56 11.22 3.16 -7.83
N THR A 57 10.20 3.99 -7.65
CA THR A 57 10.25 5.43 -7.92
C THR A 57 10.68 6.26 -6.71
N GLY A 58 10.55 5.71 -5.50
CA GLY A 58 10.83 6.42 -4.25
C GLY A 58 9.85 7.57 -3.97
N THR A 59 8.63 7.49 -4.51
CA THR A 59 7.62 8.53 -4.28
C THR A 59 6.19 7.98 -4.33
N SER A 60 5.45 8.17 -3.24
CA SER A 60 4.01 7.87 -3.19
C SER A 60 3.20 8.81 -4.07
N TRP A 61 3.53 10.10 -4.09
CA TRP A 61 2.82 11.11 -4.87
C TRP A 61 2.87 10.86 -6.38
N GLY A 62 4.04 10.50 -6.90
CA GLY A 62 4.21 10.13 -8.30
C GLY A 62 3.38 8.90 -8.67
N THR A 63 3.37 7.91 -7.79
CA THR A 63 2.58 6.69 -7.94
C THR A 63 1.07 6.98 -7.92
N PHE A 64 0.59 7.84 -7.02
CA PHE A 64 -0.81 8.29 -7.01
C PHE A 64 -1.21 8.95 -8.32
N GLY A 65 -0.36 9.87 -8.81
CA GLY A 65 -0.62 10.59 -10.05
C GLY A 65 -0.82 9.66 -11.25
N ILE A 66 -0.13 8.54 -11.27
CA ILE A 66 -0.22 7.56 -12.37
C ILE A 66 -1.40 6.60 -12.16
N LEU A 67 -1.54 6.03 -10.97
CA LEU A 67 -2.46 4.91 -10.74
C LEU A 67 -3.90 5.34 -10.46
N ILE A 68 -4.16 6.47 -9.78
CA ILE A 68 -5.53 6.91 -9.47
C ILE A 68 -6.39 7.07 -10.72
N PRO A 69 -5.94 7.72 -11.80
CA PRO A 69 -6.71 7.81 -13.05
C PRO A 69 -7.02 6.44 -13.67
N ILE A 70 -6.09 5.48 -13.56
CA ILE A 70 -6.27 4.12 -14.07
C ILE A 70 -7.31 3.38 -13.23
N VAL A 71 -7.19 3.42 -11.89
CA VAL A 71 -8.14 2.80 -10.97
C VAL A 71 -9.55 3.35 -11.16
N ASN A 72 -9.67 4.66 -11.37
CA ASN A 72 -10.96 5.29 -11.65
C ASN A 72 -11.55 4.79 -12.98
N ALA A 73 -10.75 4.63 -14.02
CA ALA A 73 -11.22 4.11 -15.31
C ALA A 73 -11.66 2.64 -15.22
N ILE A 74 -11.01 1.85 -14.37
CA ILE A 74 -11.32 0.44 -14.14
C ILE A 74 -12.67 0.26 -13.43
N PHE A 75 -12.92 1.03 -12.37
CA PHE A 75 -14.06 0.80 -11.47
C PHE A 75 -15.18 1.85 -11.60
N VAL A 76 -15.24 2.60 -12.70
CA VAL A 76 -16.20 3.70 -12.89
C VAL A 76 -17.66 3.26 -12.69
N ASP A 77 -17.99 2.04 -13.02
CA ASP A 77 -19.35 1.50 -12.94
C ASP A 77 -19.66 0.80 -11.60
N ASN A 78 -18.67 0.68 -10.70
CA ASN A 78 -18.84 0.08 -9.37
C ASN A 78 -18.26 0.98 -8.28
N PRO A 79 -19.07 1.87 -7.67
CA PRO A 79 -18.59 2.82 -6.67
C PRO A 79 -17.93 2.18 -5.45
N THR A 80 -18.40 1.03 -5.02
CA THR A 80 -17.85 0.33 -3.85
C THR A 80 -16.43 -0.19 -4.14
N LEU A 81 -16.25 -0.88 -5.27
CA LEU A 81 -14.92 -1.35 -5.69
C LEU A 81 -13.99 -0.19 -6.06
N LEU A 82 -14.53 0.93 -6.54
CA LEU A 82 -13.76 2.14 -6.79
C LEU A 82 -13.12 2.66 -5.51
N ILE A 83 -13.89 2.78 -4.43
CA ILE A 83 -13.37 3.24 -3.13
C ILE A 83 -12.31 2.26 -2.60
N ILE A 84 -12.58 0.96 -2.68
CA ILE A 84 -11.64 -0.08 -2.23
C ILE A 84 -10.36 -0.05 -3.08
N GLY A 85 -10.48 0.06 -4.41
CA GLY A 85 -9.35 0.14 -5.33
C GLY A 85 -8.51 1.39 -5.15
N MET A 86 -9.14 2.55 -4.93
CA MET A 86 -8.42 3.78 -4.58
C MET A 86 -7.70 3.65 -3.24
N SER A 87 -8.35 3.08 -2.22
CA SER A 87 -7.72 2.83 -0.93
C SER A 87 -6.53 1.88 -1.05
N ALA A 88 -6.64 0.84 -1.87
CA ALA A 88 -5.56 -0.09 -2.15
C ALA A 88 -4.38 0.59 -2.87
N CYS A 89 -4.66 1.45 -3.84
CA CYS A 89 -3.65 2.25 -4.53
C CYS A 89 -2.89 3.16 -3.56
N LEU A 90 -3.62 3.90 -2.72
CA LEU A 90 -3.03 4.82 -1.74
C LEU A 90 -2.18 4.06 -0.70
N ALA A 91 -2.73 3.00 -0.12
CA ALA A 91 -2.04 2.20 0.88
C ALA A 91 -0.79 1.52 0.30
N GLY A 92 -0.89 0.95 -0.91
CA GLY A 92 0.23 0.33 -1.59
C GLY A 92 1.35 1.32 -1.91
N ALA A 93 1.00 2.47 -2.44
CA ALA A 93 1.99 3.49 -2.78
C ALA A 93 2.70 4.04 -1.53
N VAL A 94 1.99 4.29 -0.43
CA VAL A 94 2.61 4.69 0.83
C VAL A 94 3.52 3.59 1.38
N CYS A 95 3.09 2.34 1.33
CA CYS A 95 3.89 1.21 1.79
C CYS A 95 5.19 1.06 0.98
N GLY A 96 5.11 1.13 -0.35
CA GLY A 96 6.27 1.04 -1.23
C GLY A 96 7.25 2.18 -1.03
N ASP A 97 6.75 3.40 -0.88
CA ASP A 97 7.53 4.59 -0.60
C ASP A 97 8.32 4.45 0.73
N HIS A 98 7.64 4.01 1.80
CA HIS A 98 8.28 3.77 3.10
C HIS A 98 9.37 2.68 3.07
N CYS A 99 9.24 1.68 2.20
CA CYS A 99 10.24 0.63 2.04
C CYS A 99 11.43 1.06 1.17
N SER A 100 11.27 2.13 0.40
CA SER A 100 12.26 2.53 -0.60
C SER A 100 13.46 3.27 0.01
N PRO A 101 14.69 2.83 -0.27
CA PRO A 101 15.88 3.54 0.17
C PRO A 101 16.13 4.86 -0.58
N ILE A 102 15.47 5.06 -1.70
CA ILE A 102 15.58 6.29 -2.51
C ILE A 102 14.41 7.26 -2.26
N SER A 103 13.52 6.92 -1.32
CA SER A 103 12.39 7.76 -0.95
C SER A 103 12.85 9.05 -0.27
N ASP A 104 12.30 10.17 -0.71
CA ASP A 104 12.52 11.48 -0.10
C ASP A 104 12.03 11.51 1.36
N THR A 105 10.89 10.87 1.65
CA THR A 105 10.34 10.76 3.01
C THR A 105 11.25 9.95 3.94
N THR A 106 11.83 8.86 3.46
CA THR A 106 12.76 8.01 4.23
C THR A 106 14.10 8.71 4.44
N ILE A 107 14.61 9.44 3.43
CA ILE A 107 15.82 10.26 3.53
C ILE A 107 15.61 11.38 4.57
N MET A 108 14.50 12.10 4.49
CA MET A 108 14.20 13.19 5.41
C MET A 108 14.02 12.71 6.85
N SER A 109 13.33 11.58 7.07
CA SER A 109 13.13 11.03 8.41
C SER A 109 14.42 10.54 9.06
N SER A 110 15.30 9.87 8.29
CA SER A 110 16.61 9.45 8.78
C SER A 110 17.53 10.64 9.11
N ALA A 111 17.49 11.69 8.28
CA ALA A 111 18.23 12.92 8.53
C ALA A 111 17.69 13.67 9.76
N GLY A 112 16.37 13.76 9.91
CA GLY A 112 15.73 14.37 11.08
C GLY A 112 16.00 13.61 12.37
N GLY A 113 16.04 12.28 12.32
CA GLY A 113 16.41 11.41 13.43
C GLY A 113 17.92 11.30 13.68
N GLN A 114 18.75 11.99 12.89
CA GLN A 114 20.23 11.96 12.97
C GLN A 114 20.80 10.52 12.97
N CYS A 115 20.14 9.59 12.28
CA CYS A 115 20.56 8.21 12.19
C CYS A 115 21.11 7.86 10.80
N ASN A 116 21.88 6.77 10.72
CA ASN A 116 22.38 6.29 9.44
C ASN A 116 21.21 5.83 8.55
N HIS A 117 21.11 6.40 7.34
CA HIS A 117 20.01 6.16 6.42
C HIS A 117 19.83 4.68 6.08
N LEU A 118 20.89 3.95 5.78
CA LEU A 118 20.81 2.51 5.46
C LEU A 118 20.36 1.68 6.66
N ASN A 119 20.80 2.03 7.87
CA ASN A 119 20.30 1.40 9.09
C ASN A 119 18.81 1.67 9.31
N HIS A 120 18.37 2.90 9.09
CA HIS A 120 16.96 3.25 9.19
C HIS A 120 16.11 2.40 8.24
N VAL A 121 16.50 2.33 6.95
CA VAL A 121 15.80 1.52 5.95
C VAL A 121 15.79 0.04 6.34
N SER A 122 16.94 -0.54 6.68
CA SER A 122 17.06 -1.97 6.99
C SER A 122 16.25 -2.40 8.21
N THR A 123 16.14 -1.54 9.21
CA THR A 123 15.34 -1.80 10.42
C THR A 123 13.85 -1.57 10.21
N GLN A 124 13.46 -0.71 9.28
CA GLN A 124 12.06 -0.42 8.94
C GLN A 124 11.41 -1.50 8.07
N ILE A 125 12.16 -2.09 7.12
CA ILE A 125 11.64 -3.07 6.15
C ILE A 125 10.88 -4.24 6.80
N PRO A 126 11.35 -4.91 7.85
CA PRO A 126 10.62 -6.03 8.45
C PRO A 126 9.24 -5.64 8.96
N TYR A 127 9.10 -4.46 9.54
CA TYR A 127 7.80 -3.94 10.02
C TYR A 127 6.89 -3.61 8.84
N ALA A 128 7.41 -2.91 7.85
CA ALA A 128 6.67 -2.51 6.67
C ALA A 128 6.18 -3.73 5.87
N VAL A 129 7.02 -4.75 5.67
CA VAL A 129 6.64 -6.00 4.99
C VAL A 129 5.57 -6.77 5.77
N THR A 130 5.65 -6.78 7.11
CA THR A 130 4.63 -7.42 7.95
C THR A 130 3.28 -6.75 7.77
N VAL A 131 3.24 -5.41 7.82
CA VAL A 131 2.00 -4.64 7.62
C VAL A 131 1.50 -4.77 6.18
N ALA A 132 2.40 -4.77 5.19
CA ALA A 132 2.04 -4.99 3.79
C ALA A 132 1.37 -6.34 3.55
N ALA A 133 1.88 -7.41 4.17
CA ALA A 133 1.28 -8.73 4.07
C ALA A 133 -0.14 -8.77 4.66
N ILE A 134 -0.33 -8.16 5.83
CA ILE A 134 -1.67 -8.03 6.45
C ILE A 134 -2.60 -7.21 5.56
N SER A 135 -2.14 -6.07 5.05
CA SER A 135 -2.91 -5.20 4.17
C SER A 135 -3.31 -5.90 2.88
N PHE A 136 -2.40 -6.66 2.27
CA PHE A 136 -2.69 -7.46 1.08
C PHE A 136 -3.83 -8.45 1.34
N VAL A 137 -3.75 -9.23 2.43
CA VAL A 137 -4.82 -10.16 2.83
C VAL A 137 -6.14 -9.42 3.05
N MET A 138 -6.09 -8.25 3.69
CA MET A 138 -7.29 -7.45 3.92
C MET A 138 -7.88 -6.88 2.63
N PHE A 139 -7.08 -6.51 1.63
CA PHE A 139 -7.60 -6.08 0.33
C PHE A 139 -8.20 -7.23 -0.47
N VAL A 140 -7.66 -8.45 -0.35
CA VAL A 140 -8.32 -9.65 -0.89
C VAL A 140 -9.69 -9.83 -0.25
N ILE A 141 -9.77 -9.83 1.08
CA ILE A 141 -11.05 -10.01 1.81
C ILE A 141 -12.03 -8.87 1.46
N SER A 142 -11.56 -7.63 1.43
CA SER A 142 -12.39 -6.45 1.17
C SER A 142 -12.97 -6.45 -0.25
N GLY A 143 -12.24 -7.00 -1.23
CA GLY A 143 -12.77 -7.16 -2.58
C GLY A 143 -13.97 -8.09 -2.65
N PHE A 144 -14.04 -9.13 -1.81
CA PHE A 144 -15.17 -10.06 -1.77
C PHE A 144 -16.30 -9.60 -0.83
N VAL A 145 -15.96 -9.12 0.36
CA VAL A 145 -16.95 -8.77 1.40
C VAL A 145 -17.58 -7.41 1.13
N GLN A 146 -16.83 -6.45 0.59
CA GLN A 146 -17.27 -5.10 0.22
C GLN A 146 -18.05 -4.35 1.32
N ASN A 147 -17.77 -4.63 2.59
CA ASN A 147 -18.44 -4.05 3.75
C ASN A 147 -17.39 -3.50 4.75
N ILE A 148 -17.40 -2.18 4.91
CA ILE A 148 -16.44 -1.49 5.77
C ILE A 148 -16.59 -1.86 7.25
N TRP A 149 -17.82 -2.10 7.73
CA TRP A 149 -18.12 -2.44 9.12
C TRP A 149 -17.57 -3.81 9.52
N ILE A 150 -17.31 -4.68 8.56
CA ILE A 150 -16.70 -5.99 8.76
C ILE A 150 -15.19 -5.89 8.55
N CYS A 151 -14.76 -5.27 7.45
CA CYS A 151 -13.34 -5.22 7.06
C CYS A 151 -12.49 -4.41 8.04
N LEU A 152 -13.01 -3.28 8.55
CA LEU A 152 -12.25 -2.42 9.46
C LEU A 152 -11.94 -3.11 10.80
N PRO A 153 -12.92 -3.65 11.56
CA PRO A 153 -12.63 -4.37 12.79
C PRO A 153 -11.76 -5.60 12.57
N LEU A 154 -12.00 -6.35 11.49
CA LEU A 154 -11.21 -7.52 11.14
C LEU A 154 -9.74 -7.16 10.89
N GLY A 155 -9.47 -6.07 10.17
CA GLY A 155 -8.13 -5.57 9.94
C GLY A 155 -7.40 -5.18 11.23
N ILE A 156 -8.10 -4.49 12.14
CA ILE A 156 -7.55 -4.12 13.44
C ILE A 156 -7.19 -5.37 14.25
N VAL A 157 -8.13 -6.31 14.35
CA VAL A 157 -7.92 -7.56 15.09
C VAL A 157 -6.75 -8.36 14.50
N LEU A 158 -6.70 -8.49 13.18
CA LEU A 158 -5.64 -9.23 12.49
C LEU A 158 -4.26 -8.58 12.73
N THR A 159 -4.18 -7.26 12.67
CA THR A 159 -2.94 -6.52 12.93
C THR A 159 -2.47 -6.73 14.37
N VAL A 160 -3.36 -6.53 15.34
CA VAL A 160 -3.03 -6.72 16.77
C VAL A 160 -2.63 -8.16 17.05
N ALA A 161 -3.38 -9.14 16.54
CA ALA A 161 -3.06 -10.56 16.69
C ALA A 161 -1.68 -10.90 16.12
N THR A 162 -1.35 -10.39 14.92
CA THR A 162 -0.04 -10.61 14.28
C THR A 162 1.09 -10.03 15.13
N LEU A 163 0.92 -8.83 15.69
CA LEU A 163 1.92 -8.22 16.57
C LEU A 163 2.14 -9.06 17.85
N PHE A 164 1.08 -9.58 18.46
CA PHE A 164 1.19 -10.48 19.61
C PHE A 164 1.91 -11.78 19.26
N VAL A 165 1.62 -12.37 18.10
CA VAL A 165 2.30 -13.57 17.63
C VAL A 165 3.79 -13.32 17.42
N ILE A 166 4.14 -12.22 16.74
CA ILE A 166 5.54 -11.84 16.50
C ILE A 166 6.26 -11.61 17.82
N LYS A 167 5.65 -10.87 18.77
CA LYS A 167 6.21 -10.65 20.10
C LYS A 167 6.50 -11.98 20.79
N LYS A 168 5.54 -12.89 20.82
CA LYS A 168 5.70 -14.22 21.48
C LYS A 168 6.79 -15.07 20.83
N ILE A 169 6.90 -15.03 19.50
CA ILE A 169 7.96 -15.73 18.76
C ILE A 169 9.33 -15.12 19.09
N THR A 170 9.42 -13.80 19.12
CA THR A 170 10.66 -13.06 19.41
C THR A 170 11.12 -13.34 20.85
N GLU A 171 10.22 -13.26 21.83
CA GLU A 171 10.53 -13.57 23.22
C GLU A 171 10.97 -15.02 23.40
N LYS A 172 10.40 -15.97 22.67
CA LYS A 172 10.81 -17.38 22.70
C LYS A 172 12.21 -17.59 22.11
N LYS A 173 12.58 -16.82 21.09
CA LYS A 173 13.85 -16.98 20.37
C LYS A 173 15.02 -16.22 21.01
N TYR A 174 14.75 -15.03 21.54
CA TYR A 174 15.79 -14.10 22.02
C TYR A 174 15.70 -13.82 23.53
N GLY A 175 14.74 -14.41 24.24
CA GLY A 175 14.45 -14.11 25.64
C GLY A 175 13.55 -12.88 25.83
N PRO A 176 13.13 -12.59 27.07
CA PRO A 176 12.30 -11.43 27.36
C PRO A 176 13.05 -10.14 27.00
N MET A 177 12.34 -9.17 26.41
CA MET A 177 12.91 -7.86 26.08
C MET A 177 13.47 -7.22 27.36
N PRO A 178 14.69 -6.65 27.33
CA PRO A 178 15.23 -5.88 28.45
C PRO A 178 14.23 -4.76 28.78
N LYS A 179 13.89 -4.67 30.09
CA LYS A 179 13.12 -3.52 30.56
C LYS A 179 13.96 -2.28 30.33
N TYR A 180 13.38 -1.27 29.68
CA TYR A 180 14.00 0.05 29.54
C TYR A 180 14.35 0.52 30.96
N GLN A 181 15.63 0.56 31.28
CA GLN A 181 16.11 1.24 32.49
C GLN A 181 16.12 2.71 32.12
N GLU A 182 15.20 3.50 32.69
CA GLU A 182 15.38 4.94 32.78
C GLU A 182 16.71 5.16 33.47
N GLU A 183 17.76 5.47 32.72
CA GLU A 183 18.94 6.11 33.29
C GLU A 183 18.42 7.41 33.90
N GLN A 184 18.33 7.40 35.21
CA GLN A 184 18.17 8.60 36.00
C GLN A 184 19.45 9.41 35.78
N ASP A 185 19.37 10.39 34.91
CA ASP A 185 20.33 11.50 34.87
C ASP A 185 20.25 12.21 36.22
N SER A 186 21.12 11.82 37.10
CA SER A 186 21.48 12.54 38.33
C SER A 186 22.57 13.57 38.06
#